data_95bbca69f2599b1d1da9beed230e6f00
#
_entry.id   95bbca69f2599b1d1da9beed230e6f00
#
_cell.length_a   1.000
_cell.length_b   1.000
_cell.length_c   1.000
_cell.angle_alpha   90.00
_cell.angle_beta   90.00
_cell.angle_gamma   90.00
#
_symmetry.space_group_name_H-M   'P 1'
#
loop_
_entity.id
_entity.type
_entity.pdbx_description
1 polymer ?
#
loop_
_entity_poly.entity_id
_entity_poly.type
_entity_poly.pdbx_seq_one_letter_code
_entity_poly.pdbx_strand_id
1 'polypeptide(L)'
;HSFLQQMRFGGFRPVVFLGHSLLVGLFLAMAVVAAAALWRLRRQAIWAGALLWLAATLVLSKTVGAILLAVLILPFALAPRVTPRRSLFLAVAAMVLFYPMLRGADLIPTDRVESLTAGISEARAQSIGFRFHHEDRLLARANERPLVGWGGWGRNRIYDPDTGADISVTDGRWVIVVGSYGWFGYVAEFGLLIWPIVVVGLRRS
;
A
#
# COMPACT_ATOMS: atom_id res chain seq x y z
N HIS A 1 10.20 0.52 17.52
CA HIS A 1 10.48 -0.35 16.35
C HIS A 1 11.74 -1.14 16.64
N SER A 2 11.64 -2.48 16.69
CA SER A 2 12.83 -3.30 16.90
C SER A 2 13.71 -3.22 15.64
N PHE A 3 15.02 -3.05 15.85
CA PHE A 3 16.01 -2.98 14.78
C PHE A 3 16.00 -4.25 13.88
N LEU A 4 15.68 -5.40 14.47
CA LEU A 4 15.55 -6.69 13.77
C LEU A 4 14.45 -6.72 12.70
N GLN A 5 13.37 -5.94 12.85
CA GLN A 5 12.30 -5.87 11.86
C GLN A 5 12.76 -5.25 10.52
N GLN A 6 13.89 -4.54 10.53
CA GLN A 6 14.45 -3.90 9.34
C GLN A 6 15.46 -4.78 8.58
N MET A 7 15.75 -5.98 9.07
CA MET A 7 16.64 -6.91 8.36
C MET A 7 15.95 -7.53 7.14
N ARG A 8 16.59 -7.44 5.97
CA ARG A 8 16.17 -8.09 4.72
C ARG A 8 17.40 -8.42 3.86
N PHE A 9 17.42 -9.60 3.26
CA PHE A 9 18.47 -10.04 2.34
C PHE A 9 19.89 -9.81 2.88
N GLY A 10 20.14 -10.21 4.12
CA GLY A 10 21.45 -10.11 4.77
C GLY A 10 21.91 -8.68 5.11
N GLY A 11 21.02 -7.71 5.14
CA GLY A 11 21.34 -6.33 5.52
C GLY A 11 20.15 -5.56 6.05
N PHE A 12 20.40 -4.31 6.46
CA PHE A 12 19.39 -3.44 7.03
C PHE A 12 18.76 -2.55 5.98
N ARG A 13 17.45 -2.30 6.11
CA ARG A 13 16.72 -1.34 5.30
C ARG A 13 16.90 0.06 5.89
N PRO A 14 17.16 1.09 5.07
CA PRO A 14 17.28 2.45 5.56
C PRO A 14 15.93 2.96 6.09
N VAL A 15 15.95 3.58 7.26
CA VAL A 15 14.76 4.23 7.86
C VAL A 15 14.85 5.74 7.71
N VAL A 16 16.06 6.28 7.82
CA VAL A 16 16.39 7.69 7.74
C VAL A 16 15.45 8.51 8.66
N PHE A 17 15.02 9.68 8.25
CA PHE A 17 14.12 10.57 9.01
C PHE A 17 12.62 10.31 8.76
N LEU A 18 12.27 9.34 7.91
CA LEU A 18 10.87 9.00 7.59
C LEU A 18 10.24 7.99 8.58
N GLY A 19 11.00 7.55 9.58
CA GLY A 19 10.49 6.70 10.65
C GLY A 19 10.23 5.23 10.27
N HIS A 20 10.05 4.93 8.97
CA HIS A 20 9.84 3.56 8.48
C HIS A 20 10.42 3.35 7.09
N SER A 21 11.09 2.21 6.89
CA SER A 21 11.76 1.87 5.62
C SER A 21 10.81 1.79 4.40
N LEU A 22 9.54 1.43 4.61
CA LEU A 22 8.55 1.43 3.52
C LEU A 22 8.27 2.84 3.01
N LEU A 23 8.25 3.85 3.87
CA LEU A 23 8.07 5.26 3.47
C LEU A 23 9.26 5.77 2.67
N VAL A 24 10.49 5.37 3.06
CA VAL A 24 11.70 5.67 2.29
C VAL A 24 11.61 5.06 0.89
N GLY A 25 11.22 3.78 0.80
CA GLY A 25 11.04 3.10 -0.49
C GLY A 25 9.99 3.77 -1.38
N LEU A 26 8.84 4.14 -0.81
CA LEU A 26 7.77 4.82 -1.54
C LEU A 26 8.21 6.21 -2.03
N PHE A 27 8.88 6.98 -1.17
CA PHE A 27 9.44 8.28 -1.54
C PHE A 27 10.43 8.16 -2.70
N LEU A 28 11.34 7.19 -2.64
CA LEU A 28 12.30 6.94 -3.71
C LEU A 28 11.61 6.49 -5.01
N ALA A 29 10.58 5.65 -4.93
CA ALA A 29 9.81 5.25 -6.11
C ALA A 29 9.14 6.45 -6.79
N MET A 30 8.52 7.35 -6.02
CA MET A 30 7.94 8.59 -6.55
C MET A 30 9.03 9.50 -7.17
N ALA A 31 10.17 9.63 -6.52
CA ALA A 31 11.29 10.43 -7.02
C ALA A 31 11.86 9.87 -8.34
N VAL A 32 11.98 8.54 -8.48
CA VAL A 32 12.38 7.86 -9.72
C VAL A 32 11.40 8.18 -10.85
N VAL A 33 10.09 8.07 -10.62
CA VAL A 33 9.07 8.38 -11.62
C VAL A 33 9.11 9.86 -12.02
N ALA A 34 9.28 10.76 -11.06
CA ALA A 34 9.41 12.20 -11.32
C ALA A 34 10.66 12.52 -12.13
N ALA A 35 11.82 11.94 -11.78
CA ALA A 35 13.07 12.11 -12.54
C ALA A 35 12.95 11.60 -13.97
N ALA A 36 12.28 10.45 -14.18
CA ALA A 36 12.01 9.90 -15.49
C ALA A 36 11.13 10.84 -16.35
N ALA A 37 10.07 11.39 -15.76
CA ALA A 37 9.20 12.36 -16.43
C ALA A 37 9.97 13.65 -16.78
N LEU A 38 10.80 14.17 -15.89
CA LEU A 38 11.63 15.35 -16.12
C LEU A 38 12.68 15.09 -17.22
N TRP A 39 13.35 13.94 -17.18
CA TRP A 39 14.29 13.56 -18.24
C TRP A 39 13.60 13.48 -19.60
N ARG A 40 12.42 12.89 -19.67
CA ARG A 40 11.65 12.85 -20.90
C ARG A 40 11.31 14.25 -21.43
N LEU A 41 10.89 15.16 -20.56
CA LEU A 41 10.46 16.52 -20.93
C LEU A 41 11.64 17.44 -21.27
N ARG A 42 12.70 17.38 -20.48
CA ARG A 42 13.83 18.33 -20.57
C ARG A 42 15.00 17.81 -21.41
N ARG A 43 15.13 16.49 -21.57
CA ARG A 43 16.22 15.83 -22.32
C ARG A 43 17.64 16.23 -21.87
N GLN A 44 17.81 16.74 -20.67
CA GLN A 44 19.10 17.14 -20.10
C GLN A 44 19.76 15.97 -19.38
N ALA A 45 21.09 15.85 -19.51
CA ALA A 45 21.87 14.76 -18.90
C ALA A 45 21.74 14.71 -17.36
N ILE A 46 21.53 15.86 -16.72
CA ILE A 46 21.35 15.94 -15.26
C ILE A 46 20.15 15.12 -14.79
N TRP A 47 19.04 15.12 -15.55
CA TRP A 47 17.85 14.34 -15.19
C TRP A 47 18.02 12.85 -15.45
N ALA A 48 18.83 12.49 -16.49
CA ALA A 48 19.22 11.10 -16.70
C ALA A 48 20.11 10.61 -15.54
N GLY A 49 21.09 11.40 -15.13
CA GLY A 49 21.94 11.11 -13.96
C GLY A 49 21.12 10.97 -12.67
N ALA A 50 20.19 11.90 -12.43
CA ALA A 50 19.28 11.83 -11.29
C ALA A 50 18.40 10.57 -11.30
N LEU A 51 17.85 10.19 -12.46
CA LEU A 51 17.07 8.95 -12.62
C LEU A 51 17.90 7.72 -12.27
N LEU A 52 19.11 7.60 -12.81
CA LEU A 52 20.02 6.48 -12.53
C LEU A 52 20.39 6.41 -11.06
N TRP A 53 20.75 7.53 -10.47
CA TRP A 53 21.11 7.61 -9.05
C TRP A 53 19.96 7.21 -8.13
N LEU A 54 18.76 7.77 -8.36
CA LEU A 54 17.56 7.46 -7.58
C LEU A 54 17.13 6.02 -7.76
N ALA A 55 17.20 5.46 -8.98
CA ALA A 55 16.91 4.07 -9.24
C ALA A 55 17.89 3.14 -8.50
N ALA A 56 19.19 3.43 -8.54
CA ALA A 56 20.19 2.68 -7.79
C ALA A 56 19.90 2.74 -6.27
N THR A 57 19.60 3.92 -5.75
CA THR A 57 19.26 4.12 -4.33
C THR A 57 17.99 3.36 -3.94
N LEU A 58 16.97 3.33 -4.82
CA LEU A 58 15.75 2.55 -4.61
C LEU A 58 16.04 1.05 -4.52
N VAL A 59 16.88 0.51 -5.41
CA VAL A 59 17.29 -0.90 -5.36
C VAL A 59 18.05 -1.20 -4.06
N LEU A 60 18.98 -0.33 -3.67
CA LEU A 60 19.74 -0.47 -2.43
C LEU A 60 18.87 -0.38 -1.16
N SER A 61 17.70 0.27 -1.24
CA SER A 61 16.74 0.33 -0.13
C SER A 61 16.12 -1.02 0.24
N LYS A 62 16.30 -2.07 -0.59
CA LYS A 62 15.77 -3.43 -0.40
C LYS A 62 14.25 -3.47 -0.17
N THR A 63 13.52 -2.48 -0.67
CA THR A 63 12.06 -2.36 -0.54
C THR A 63 11.37 -2.87 -1.80
N VAL A 64 11.19 -4.20 -1.88
CA VAL A 64 10.69 -4.89 -3.10
C VAL A 64 9.36 -4.31 -3.59
N GLY A 65 8.40 -4.03 -2.70
CA GLY A 65 7.11 -3.44 -3.08
C GLY A 65 7.23 -2.08 -3.78
N ALA A 66 8.15 -1.23 -3.31
CA ALA A 66 8.40 0.08 -3.92
C ALA A 66 9.12 -0.06 -5.28
N ILE A 67 10.03 -1.03 -5.42
CA ILE A 67 10.69 -1.34 -6.69
C ILE A 67 9.65 -1.80 -7.72
N LEU A 68 8.77 -2.75 -7.35
CA LEU A 68 7.71 -3.24 -8.23
C LEU A 68 6.76 -2.12 -8.65
N LEU A 69 6.38 -1.24 -7.72
CA LEU A 69 5.55 -0.07 -8.02
C LEU A 69 6.24 0.87 -9.01
N ALA A 70 7.53 1.18 -8.79
CA ALA A 70 8.30 2.00 -9.71
C ALA A 70 8.40 1.37 -11.10
N VAL A 71 8.71 0.07 -11.20
CA VAL A 71 8.79 -0.67 -12.47
C VAL A 71 7.44 -0.65 -13.20
N LEU A 72 6.32 -0.78 -12.49
CA LEU A 72 4.98 -0.74 -13.07
C LEU A 72 4.65 0.64 -13.64
N ILE A 73 5.03 1.73 -12.95
CA ILE A 73 4.66 3.10 -13.33
C ILE A 73 5.68 3.71 -14.32
N LEU A 74 6.95 3.31 -14.27
CA LEU A 74 8.04 3.89 -15.06
C LEU A 74 7.77 3.91 -16.59
N PRO A 75 7.20 2.87 -17.23
CA PRO A 75 6.87 2.88 -18.66
C PRO A 75 5.94 4.03 -19.06
N PHE A 76 4.96 4.37 -18.20
CA PHE A 76 4.04 5.49 -18.47
C PHE A 76 4.74 6.86 -18.33
N ALA A 77 5.73 6.95 -17.45
CA ALA A 77 6.53 8.16 -17.30
C ALA A 77 7.48 8.38 -18.49
N LEU A 78 8.06 7.31 -19.04
CA LEU A 78 9.08 7.37 -20.11
C LEU A 78 8.48 7.38 -21.52
N ALA A 79 7.39 6.66 -21.78
CA ALA A 79 6.80 6.48 -23.08
C ALA A 79 5.45 7.21 -23.21
N PRO A 80 5.39 8.37 -23.89
CA PRO A 80 4.14 9.14 -24.02
C PRO A 80 3.07 8.42 -24.85
N ARG A 81 3.47 7.40 -25.64
CA ARG A 81 2.54 6.59 -26.44
C ARG A 81 1.89 5.45 -25.66
N VAL A 82 2.45 5.12 -24.48
CA VAL A 82 1.87 4.13 -23.56
C VAL A 82 0.93 4.87 -22.62
N THR A 83 -0.19 5.31 -23.13
CA THR A 83 -1.26 5.83 -22.27
C THR A 83 -2.03 4.63 -21.72
N PRO A 84 -2.13 4.50 -20.39
CA PRO A 84 -2.96 3.46 -19.82
C PRO A 84 -4.41 3.67 -20.29
N ARG A 85 -5.06 2.58 -20.65
CA ARG A 85 -6.48 2.66 -21.04
C ARG A 85 -7.27 3.25 -19.90
N ARG A 86 -8.22 4.10 -20.22
CA ARG A 86 -9.15 4.70 -19.25
C ARG A 86 -9.76 3.67 -18.29
N SER A 87 -10.11 2.50 -18.81
CA SER A 87 -10.61 1.37 -18.02
C SER A 87 -9.65 0.94 -16.91
N LEU A 88 -8.32 1.05 -17.09
CA LEU A 88 -7.35 0.70 -16.06
C LEU A 88 -7.40 1.67 -14.88
N PHE A 89 -7.50 2.98 -15.13
CA PHE A 89 -7.65 3.97 -14.05
C PHE A 89 -8.92 3.73 -13.25
N LEU A 90 -10.03 3.48 -13.93
CA LEU A 90 -11.31 3.20 -13.26
C LEU A 90 -11.29 1.87 -12.53
N ALA A 91 -10.65 0.84 -13.09
CA ALA A 91 -10.49 -0.46 -12.43
C ALA A 91 -9.64 -0.34 -11.13
N VAL A 92 -8.52 0.40 -11.17
CA VAL A 92 -7.70 0.65 -9.98
C VAL A 92 -8.49 1.43 -8.92
N ALA A 93 -9.22 2.47 -9.33
CA ALA A 93 -10.07 3.23 -8.42
C ALA A 93 -11.16 2.35 -7.78
N ALA A 94 -11.83 1.55 -8.59
CA ALA A 94 -12.84 0.60 -8.12
C ALA A 94 -12.23 -0.45 -7.17
N MET A 95 -11.08 -1.02 -7.52
CA MET A 95 -10.38 -1.99 -6.67
C MET A 95 -10.08 -1.40 -5.29
N VAL A 96 -9.54 -0.19 -5.23
CA VAL A 96 -9.23 0.47 -3.95
C VAL A 96 -10.49 0.71 -3.13
N LEU A 97 -11.58 1.20 -3.74
CA LEU A 97 -12.82 1.50 -3.01
C LEU A 97 -13.57 0.24 -2.55
N PHE A 98 -13.62 -0.79 -3.40
CA PHE A 98 -14.46 -1.96 -3.12
C PHE A 98 -13.72 -3.07 -2.38
N TYR A 99 -12.37 -3.04 -2.32
CA TYR A 99 -11.58 -4.07 -1.63
C TYR A 99 -12.08 -4.36 -0.20
N PRO A 100 -12.28 -3.36 0.69
CA PRO A 100 -12.73 -3.65 2.04
C PRO A 100 -14.16 -4.22 2.11
N MET A 101 -15.03 -3.82 1.17
CA MET A 101 -16.39 -4.37 1.09
C MET A 101 -16.36 -5.83 0.66
N LEU A 102 -15.56 -6.15 -0.36
CA LEU A 102 -15.37 -7.52 -0.84
C LEU A 102 -14.73 -8.39 0.24
N ARG A 103 -13.80 -7.83 1.01
CA ARG A 103 -13.14 -8.52 2.12
C ARG A 103 -14.11 -8.78 3.26
N GLY A 104 -14.92 -7.79 3.64
CA GLY A 104 -15.92 -7.92 4.70
C GLY A 104 -17.10 -8.82 4.35
N ALA A 105 -17.33 -9.07 3.06
CA ALA A 105 -18.34 -9.99 2.56
C ALA A 105 -17.80 -11.41 2.28
N ASP A 106 -16.56 -11.72 2.69
CA ASP A 106 -15.85 -12.99 2.43
C ASP A 106 -15.80 -13.40 0.94
N LEU A 107 -15.89 -12.41 0.04
CA LEU A 107 -15.82 -12.65 -1.41
C LEU A 107 -14.38 -12.81 -1.91
N ILE A 108 -13.39 -12.47 -1.10
CA ILE A 108 -11.96 -12.66 -1.43
C ILE A 108 -11.51 -14.01 -0.90
N PRO A 109 -11.13 -14.96 -1.76
CA PRO A 109 -10.73 -16.32 -1.35
C PRO A 109 -9.32 -16.32 -0.75
N THR A 110 -9.21 -15.90 0.50
CA THR A 110 -7.93 -15.79 1.23
C THR A 110 -7.20 -17.12 1.33
N ASP A 111 -7.94 -18.22 1.52
CA ASP A 111 -7.38 -19.57 1.61
C ASP A 111 -6.69 -19.99 0.31
N ARG A 112 -7.24 -19.57 -0.85
CA ARG A 112 -6.59 -19.82 -2.16
C ARG A 112 -5.33 -18.99 -2.32
N VAL A 113 -5.32 -17.74 -1.87
CA VAL A 113 -4.15 -16.87 -1.91
C VAL A 113 -3.05 -17.45 -1.02
N GLU A 114 -3.40 -17.92 0.17
CA GLU A 114 -2.48 -18.54 1.10
C GLU A 114 -1.90 -19.85 0.52
N SER A 115 -2.74 -20.74 -0.02
CA SER A 115 -2.30 -21.99 -0.63
C SER A 115 -1.41 -21.79 -1.85
N LEU A 116 -1.73 -20.83 -2.73
CA LEU A 116 -0.88 -20.48 -3.87
C LEU A 116 0.47 -19.91 -3.42
N THR A 117 0.47 -19.14 -2.34
CA THR A 117 1.70 -18.56 -1.79
C THR A 117 2.55 -19.63 -1.09
N ALA A 118 1.92 -20.61 -0.45
CA ALA A 118 2.60 -21.75 0.16
C ALA A 118 3.37 -22.56 -0.89
N GLY A 119 2.84 -22.72 -2.10
CA GLY A 119 3.53 -23.35 -3.22
C GLY A 119 4.83 -22.64 -3.65
N ILE A 120 4.98 -21.36 -3.31
CA ILE A 120 6.19 -20.58 -3.61
C ILE A 120 7.11 -20.51 -2.39
N SER A 121 6.56 -20.26 -1.20
CA SER A 121 7.31 -20.13 0.05
C SER A 121 6.39 -20.23 1.26
N GLU A 122 6.59 -21.21 2.09
CA GLU A 122 5.82 -21.44 3.31
C GLU A 122 5.90 -20.25 4.29
N ALA A 123 7.07 -19.66 4.44
CA ALA A 123 7.27 -18.46 5.28
C ALA A 123 6.46 -17.24 4.79
N ARG A 124 6.23 -17.13 3.46
CA ARG A 124 5.38 -16.07 2.90
C ARG A 124 3.91 -16.35 3.12
N ALA A 125 3.48 -17.61 2.98
CA ALA A 125 2.11 -18.01 3.24
C ALA A 125 1.72 -17.74 4.69
N GLN A 126 2.57 -18.16 5.65
CA GLN A 126 2.37 -17.85 7.07
C GLN A 126 2.28 -16.33 7.34
N SER A 127 3.13 -15.53 6.69
CA SER A 127 3.09 -14.06 6.84
C SER A 127 1.81 -13.45 6.28
N ILE A 128 1.25 -13.99 5.20
CA ILE A 128 0.01 -13.53 4.58
C ILE A 128 -1.18 -13.98 5.43
N GLY A 129 -1.23 -15.24 5.83
CA GLY A 129 -2.29 -15.78 6.70
C GLY A 129 -2.38 -15.03 8.03
N PHE A 130 -1.22 -14.72 8.64
CA PHE A 130 -1.15 -13.88 9.84
C PHE A 130 -1.81 -12.51 9.64
N ARG A 131 -1.57 -11.85 8.49
CA ARG A 131 -2.18 -10.55 8.17
C ARG A 131 -3.68 -10.66 7.98
N PHE A 132 -4.13 -11.64 7.20
CA PHE A 132 -5.56 -11.87 6.98
C PHE A 132 -6.29 -12.14 8.29
N HIS A 133 -5.72 -12.96 9.17
CA HIS A 133 -6.29 -13.22 10.49
C HIS A 133 -6.46 -11.94 11.33
N HIS A 134 -5.45 -11.07 11.34
CA HIS A 134 -5.54 -9.81 12.07
C HIS A 134 -6.51 -8.83 11.42
N GLU A 135 -6.57 -8.78 10.08
CA GLU A 135 -7.55 -7.98 9.35
C GLU A 135 -8.98 -8.41 9.69
N ASP A 136 -9.28 -9.72 9.72
CA ASP A 136 -10.60 -10.25 10.04
C ASP A 136 -11.06 -9.85 11.45
N ARG A 137 -10.18 -10.00 12.42
CA ARG A 137 -10.47 -9.61 13.80
C ARG A 137 -10.72 -8.10 13.93
N LEU A 138 -9.90 -7.28 13.26
CA LEU A 138 -10.07 -5.82 13.27
C LEU A 138 -11.33 -5.38 12.52
N LEU A 139 -11.68 -6.07 11.43
CA LEU A 139 -12.90 -5.81 10.67
C LEU A 139 -14.14 -6.20 11.48
N ALA A 140 -14.12 -7.34 12.18
CA ALA A 140 -15.19 -7.73 13.11
C ALA A 140 -15.41 -6.64 14.18
N ARG A 141 -14.32 -6.11 14.77
CA ARG A 141 -14.39 -5.01 15.72
C ARG A 141 -14.93 -3.71 15.08
N ALA A 142 -14.52 -3.40 13.86
CA ALA A 142 -15.01 -2.23 13.12
C ALA A 142 -16.53 -2.33 12.84
N ASN A 143 -17.03 -3.52 12.53
CA ASN A 143 -18.43 -3.78 12.22
C ASN A 143 -19.37 -3.62 13.44
N GLU A 144 -18.85 -3.55 14.66
CA GLU A 144 -19.67 -3.17 15.81
C GLU A 144 -20.11 -1.70 15.76
N ARG A 145 -19.36 -0.84 15.02
CA ARG A 145 -19.68 0.58 14.80
C ARG A 145 -19.42 0.99 13.35
N PRO A 146 -20.21 0.49 12.39
CA PRO A 146 -19.85 0.54 10.97
C PRO A 146 -19.85 1.96 10.39
N LEU A 147 -20.71 2.84 10.82
CA LEU A 147 -20.87 4.16 10.18
C LEU A 147 -19.77 5.15 10.56
N VAL A 148 -19.50 5.30 11.86
CA VAL A 148 -18.62 6.33 12.41
C VAL A 148 -17.36 5.78 13.11
N GLY A 149 -17.27 4.45 13.24
CA GLY A 149 -16.15 3.77 13.87
C GLY A 149 -16.05 4.01 15.37
N TRP A 150 -14.87 3.66 15.92
CA TRP A 150 -14.58 3.73 17.35
C TRP A 150 -13.92 5.05 17.79
N GLY A 151 -13.56 5.90 16.84
CA GLY A 151 -12.77 7.12 17.06
C GLY A 151 -11.26 6.82 17.25
N GLY A 152 -10.52 7.83 17.68
CA GLY A 152 -9.07 7.75 17.92
C GLY A 152 -8.67 6.99 19.20
N TRP A 153 -7.39 7.12 19.57
CA TRP A 153 -6.82 6.61 20.81
C TRP A 153 -6.81 5.08 20.93
N GLY A 154 -6.72 4.35 19.82
CA GLY A 154 -6.62 2.90 19.83
C GLY A 154 -7.91 2.15 20.16
N ARG A 155 -9.06 2.81 20.32
CA ARG A 155 -10.34 2.15 20.65
C ARG A 155 -10.83 1.16 19.57
N ASN A 156 -10.34 1.29 18.37
CA ASN A 156 -10.56 0.37 17.24
C ASN A 156 -9.67 -0.87 17.31
N ARG A 157 -8.76 -0.96 18.27
CA ARG A 157 -7.83 -2.08 18.45
C ARG A 157 -8.44 -3.16 19.32
N ILE A 158 -7.80 -4.30 19.35
CA ILE A 158 -8.19 -5.45 20.15
C ILE A 158 -7.20 -5.60 21.29
N TYR A 159 -7.73 -5.62 22.47
CA TYR A 159 -6.97 -5.76 23.69
C TYR A 159 -7.23 -7.11 24.33
N ASP A 160 -6.21 -7.68 24.92
CA ASP A 160 -6.30 -8.87 25.74
C ASP A 160 -7.12 -8.57 27.00
N PRO A 161 -8.18 -9.35 27.30
CA PRO A 161 -9.08 -9.06 28.41
C PRO A 161 -8.41 -9.21 29.79
N ASP A 162 -7.39 -10.05 29.89
CA ASP A 162 -6.74 -10.34 31.17
C ASP A 162 -5.58 -9.38 31.46
N THR A 163 -4.82 -9.03 30.44
CA THR A 163 -3.60 -8.21 30.58
C THR A 163 -3.78 -6.75 30.15
N GLY A 164 -4.84 -6.44 29.38
CA GLY A 164 -5.03 -5.13 28.76
C GLY A 164 -4.01 -4.81 27.67
N ALA A 165 -3.18 -5.76 27.27
CA ALA A 165 -2.19 -5.57 26.22
C ALA A 165 -2.84 -5.47 24.84
N ASP A 166 -2.32 -4.58 23.97
CA ASP A 166 -2.74 -4.52 22.57
C ASP A 166 -2.23 -5.75 21.80
N ILE A 167 -3.14 -6.62 21.40
CA ILE A 167 -2.87 -7.84 20.64
C ILE A 167 -3.20 -7.71 19.16
N SER A 168 -3.61 -6.51 18.71
CA SER A 168 -3.93 -6.26 17.32
C SER A 168 -2.69 -5.86 16.51
N VAL A 169 -2.60 -6.38 15.28
CA VAL A 169 -1.62 -5.92 14.29
C VAL A 169 -2.38 -5.17 13.20
N THR A 170 -2.19 -3.86 13.17
CA THR A 170 -2.83 -2.98 12.18
C THR A 170 -1.96 -2.88 10.93
N ASP A 171 -2.16 -3.78 9.96
CA ASP A 171 -1.32 -3.91 8.77
C ASP A 171 -2.04 -3.35 7.54
N GLY A 172 -2.64 -2.33 7.48
CA GLY A 172 -3.32 -1.71 6.35
C GLY A 172 -4.02 -0.42 6.74
N ARG A 173 -3.80 0.64 6.00
CA ARG A 173 -4.44 1.92 6.27
C ARG A 173 -5.97 1.81 6.24
N TRP A 174 -6.51 1.00 5.32
CA TRP A 174 -7.94 0.87 5.15
C TRP A 174 -8.65 0.33 6.40
N VAL A 175 -8.13 -0.74 7.02
CA VAL A 175 -8.75 -1.34 8.22
C VAL A 175 -8.66 -0.40 9.43
N ILE A 176 -7.57 0.38 9.52
CA ILE A 176 -7.42 1.42 10.54
C ILE A 176 -8.49 2.50 10.37
N VAL A 177 -8.70 2.96 9.13
CA VAL A 177 -9.66 4.03 8.83
C VAL A 177 -11.10 3.55 9.06
N VAL A 178 -11.46 2.35 8.59
CA VAL A 178 -12.77 1.76 8.85
C VAL A 178 -12.98 1.57 10.36
N GLY A 179 -12.00 1.05 11.08
CA GLY A 179 -12.10 0.88 12.53
C GLY A 179 -12.22 2.19 13.30
N SER A 180 -11.49 3.23 12.90
CA SER A 180 -11.47 4.52 13.62
C SER A 180 -12.63 5.43 13.23
N TYR A 181 -12.96 5.52 11.95
CA TYR A 181 -13.89 6.52 11.40
C TYR A 181 -15.09 5.91 10.68
N GLY A 182 -15.21 4.58 10.66
CA GLY A 182 -16.27 3.88 9.98
C GLY A 182 -16.22 4.01 8.47
N TRP A 183 -17.30 3.57 7.82
CA TRP A 183 -17.42 3.66 6.38
C TRP A 183 -17.50 5.11 5.87
N PHE A 184 -18.04 6.05 6.65
CA PHE A 184 -18.01 7.47 6.28
C PHE A 184 -16.58 8.00 6.17
N GLY A 185 -15.73 7.71 7.16
CA GLY A 185 -14.33 8.11 7.11
C GLY A 185 -13.56 7.43 5.99
N TYR A 186 -13.85 6.14 5.74
CA TYR A 186 -13.24 5.40 4.64
C TYR A 186 -13.56 6.03 3.28
N VAL A 187 -14.83 6.27 3.00
CA VAL A 187 -15.27 6.88 1.73
C VAL A 187 -14.69 8.29 1.57
N ALA A 188 -14.64 9.08 2.65
CA ALA A 188 -14.05 10.41 2.61
C ALA A 188 -12.54 10.35 2.30
N GLU A 189 -11.75 9.57 3.05
CA GLU A 189 -10.30 9.50 2.90
C GLU A 189 -9.91 8.86 1.55
N PHE A 190 -10.39 7.65 1.28
CA PHE A 190 -10.04 6.93 0.06
C PHE A 190 -10.72 7.51 -1.18
N GLY A 191 -11.92 8.07 -1.04
CA GLY A 191 -12.58 8.81 -2.12
C GLY A 191 -11.77 10.02 -2.57
N LEU A 192 -11.24 10.82 -1.64
CA LEU A 192 -10.36 11.94 -1.97
C LEU A 192 -9.04 11.48 -2.61
N LEU A 193 -8.44 10.39 -2.11
CA LEU A 193 -7.21 9.86 -2.67
C LEU A 193 -7.36 9.36 -4.12
N ILE A 194 -8.48 8.73 -4.44
CA ILE A 194 -8.73 8.21 -5.80
C ILE A 194 -9.37 9.23 -6.74
N TRP A 195 -9.88 10.33 -6.23
CA TRP A 195 -10.56 11.35 -7.03
C TRP A 195 -9.76 11.81 -8.25
N PRO A 196 -8.45 12.13 -8.15
CA PRO A 196 -7.65 12.48 -9.32
C PRO A 196 -7.60 11.37 -10.38
N ILE A 197 -7.54 10.10 -9.93
CA ILE A 197 -7.52 8.92 -10.80
C ILE A 197 -8.84 8.79 -11.56
N VAL A 198 -9.96 8.97 -10.85
CA VAL A 198 -11.31 8.95 -11.44
C VAL A 198 -11.48 10.09 -12.45
N VAL A 199 -11.05 11.30 -12.09
CA VAL A 199 -11.13 12.47 -12.99
C VAL A 199 -10.34 12.21 -14.29
N VAL A 200 -9.11 11.68 -14.19
CA VAL A 200 -8.31 11.32 -15.36
C VAL A 200 -8.99 10.22 -16.19
N GLY A 201 -9.53 9.20 -15.51
CA GLY A 201 -10.27 8.11 -16.16
C GLY A 201 -11.56 8.56 -16.84
N LEU A 202 -12.22 9.61 -16.35
CA LEU A 202 -13.47 10.14 -16.90
C LEU A 202 -13.29 11.24 -17.96
N ARG A 203 -12.14 11.90 -18.01
CA ARG A 203 -11.89 12.93 -19.05
C ARG A 203 -11.94 12.30 -20.43
N ARG A 204 -12.74 12.88 -21.30
CA ARG A 204 -12.74 12.58 -22.74
C ARG A 204 -11.46 13.18 -23.32
N SER A 205 -10.61 12.36 -23.96
CA SER A 205 -9.51 12.82 -24.82
C SER A 205 -10.09 13.43 -26.08
#